data_6e9280379ccc1ec080eef753a0f00592
#
_entry.id   6e9280379ccc1ec080eef753a0f00592
#
_cell.length_a   1.000
_cell.length_b   1.000
_cell.length_c   1.000
_cell.angle_alpha   90.00
_cell.angle_beta   90.00
_cell.angle_gamma   90.00
#
_symmetry.space_group_name_H-M   'P 1'
#
loop_
_entity.id
_entity.type
_entity.pdbx_description
1 polymer ?
#
loop_
_entity_poly.entity_id
_entity_poly.type
_entity_poly.pdbx_seq_one_letter_code
_entity_poly.pdbx_strand_id
1 'polypeptide(L)'
;MEWITALKKAIDFMETNLCNDISADDVAKEVCISSFYLQKVFAIVTGFSLMEYIRNRRLYNAAQDILKNEEKIIEIAYKYCYETPESFTKAFTRFHGITPREVCKNPSAIKTFVPLKIKITIQGGFTMDNLDFTTETMDEFTVIGFEREFAFDQGYQLIPKYWDEITQISKPVLCQGKKPETEIEKAICENRIGEFGVCIDDLGSNRFKYMIAGRYKGGPVPEGMKLFTFPKLDWAKFKCVGPLPTALQSLNTKIFQEWLPGNAEYEMSAGFNIEWYSVGENGPDYESGIWFPIKKK
;
A
#
# COMPACT_ATOMS: atom_id res chain seq x y z
N MET A 1 10.45 7.10 -16.77
CA MET A 1 9.43 6.99 -17.85
C MET A 1 8.75 5.61 -17.89
N GLU A 2 9.44 4.54 -17.52
CA GLU A 2 8.89 3.17 -17.61
C GLU A 2 7.68 2.90 -16.70
N TRP A 3 7.69 3.35 -15.47
CA TRP A 3 6.60 3.07 -14.54
C TRP A 3 5.30 3.83 -14.86
N ILE A 4 5.37 5.07 -15.41
CA ILE A 4 4.17 5.78 -15.89
C ILE A 4 3.55 5.03 -17.07
N THR A 5 4.41 4.49 -17.94
CA THR A 5 3.98 3.63 -19.04
C THR A 5 3.36 2.33 -18.52
N ALA A 6 3.94 1.74 -17.49
CA ALA A 6 3.41 0.55 -16.84
C ALA A 6 2.07 0.84 -16.15
N LEU A 7 1.93 1.95 -15.45
CA LEU A 7 0.67 2.36 -14.82
C LEU A 7 -0.43 2.61 -15.87
N LYS A 8 -0.07 3.25 -16.99
CA LYS A 8 -0.99 3.43 -18.11
C LYS A 8 -1.42 2.08 -18.68
N LYS A 9 -0.48 1.19 -18.97
CA LYS A 9 -0.78 -0.16 -19.44
C LYS A 9 -1.66 -0.94 -18.44
N ALA A 10 -1.41 -0.80 -17.14
CA ALA A 10 -2.25 -1.42 -16.12
C ALA A 10 -3.69 -0.92 -16.18
N ILE A 11 -3.90 0.40 -16.31
CA ILE A 11 -5.24 0.98 -16.45
C ILE A 11 -5.89 0.48 -17.75
N ASP A 12 -5.18 0.51 -18.86
CA ASP A 12 -5.70 0.07 -20.17
C ASP A 12 -6.07 -1.43 -20.13
N PHE A 13 -5.24 -2.27 -19.51
CA PHE A 13 -5.51 -3.69 -19.30
C PHE A 13 -6.77 -3.92 -18.45
N MET A 14 -6.89 -3.21 -17.31
CA MET A 14 -8.08 -3.31 -16.45
C MET A 14 -9.34 -2.89 -17.20
N GLU A 15 -9.31 -1.76 -17.92
CA GLU A 15 -10.47 -1.27 -18.69
C GLU A 15 -10.90 -2.24 -19.78
N THR A 16 -9.95 -2.89 -20.44
CA THR A 16 -10.24 -3.87 -21.50
C THR A 16 -10.82 -5.18 -20.94
N ASN A 17 -10.49 -5.50 -19.69
CA ASN A 17 -10.84 -6.76 -19.05
C ASN A 17 -11.89 -6.65 -17.94
N LEU A 18 -12.70 -5.60 -17.91
CA LEU A 18 -13.71 -5.38 -16.85
C LEU A 18 -14.75 -6.52 -16.76
N CYS A 19 -15.03 -7.18 -17.86
CA CYS A 19 -15.97 -8.32 -17.91
C CYS A 19 -15.29 -9.68 -17.68
N ASN A 20 -13.98 -9.71 -17.45
CA ASN A 20 -13.22 -10.93 -17.18
C ASN A 20 -12.87 -10.99 -15.68
N ASP A 21 -12.77 -12.20 -15.14
CA ASP A 21 -12.30 -12.37 -13.77
C ASP A 21 -10.79 -12.20 -13.72
N ILE A 22 -10.36 -10.97 -13.42
CA ILE A 22 -8.95 -10.58 -13.31
C ILE A 22 -8.57 -10.27 -11.88
N SER A 23 -7.37 -10.69 -11.49
CA SER A 23 -6.75 -10.41 -10.20
C SER A 23 -5.71 -9.30 -10.29
N ALA A 24 -5.26 -8.79 -9.15
CA ALA A 24 -4.15 -7.85 -9.10
C ALA A 24 -2.85 -8.45 -9.67
N ASP A 25 -2.66 -9.77 -9.53
CA ASP A 25 -1.50 -10.48 -10.06
C ASP A 25 -1.52 -10.55 -11.59
N ASP A 26 -2.70 -10.69 -12.19
CA ASP A 26 -2.83 -10.68 -13.66
C ASP A 26 -2.46 -9.29 -14.21
N VAL A 27 -2.91 -8.22 -13.56
CA VAL A 27 -2.52 -6.85 -13.93
C VAL A 27 -1.01 -6.65 -13.77
N ALA A 28 -0.42 -7.16 -12.69
CA ALA A 28 1.00 -7.03 -12.41
C ALA A 28 1.87 -7.80 -13.43
N LYS A 29 1.46 -9.02 -13.81
CA LYS A 29 2.11 -9.81 -14.86
C LYS A 29 2.10 -9.09 -16.20
N GLU A 30 0.96 -8.47 -16.57
CA GLU A 30 0.85 -7.73 -17.85
C GLU A 30 1.85 -6.59 -17.96
N VAL A 31 2.16 -5.94 -16.83
CA VAL A 31 3.08 -4.79 -16.80
C VAL A 31 4.50 -5.15 -16.34
N CYS A 32 4.77 -6.44 -16.07
CA CYS A 32 6.07 -6.96 -15.65
C CYS A 32 6.61 -6.29 -14.36
N ILE A 33 5.72 -6.00 -13.41
CA ILE A 33 6.04 -5.40 -12.10
C ILE A 33 5.53 -6.34 -11.00
N SER A 34 6.17 -6.33 -9.81
CA SER A 34 5.64 -7.09 -8.68
C SER A 34 4.24 -6.60 -8.30
N SER A 35 3.35 -7.53 -7.95
CA SER A 35 1.96 -7.23 -7.59
C SER A 35 1.88 -6.27 -6.41
N PHE A 36 2.72 -6.46 -5.39
CA PHE A 36 2.85 -5.56 -4.25
C PHE A 36 3.16 -4.13 -4.67
N TYR A 37 4.20 -4.00 -5.48
CA TYR A 37 4.67 -2.71 -5.91
C TYR A 37 3.62 -1.97 -6.72
N LEU A 38 2.99 -2.67 -7.70
CA LEU A 38 1.92 -2.10 -8.51
C LEU A 38 0.73 -1.66 -7.65
N GLN A 39 0.27 -2.50 -6.72
CA GLN A 39 -0.84 -2.19 -5.83
C GLN A 39 -0.54 -0.98 -4.94
N LYS A 40 0.67 -0.92 -4.36
CA LYS A 40 1.11 0.18 -3.51
C LYS A 40 1.18 1.49 -4.28
N VAL A 41 1.85 1.50 -5.44
CA VAL A 41 1.97 2.69 -6.29
C VAL A 41 0.59 3.14 -6.76
N PHE A 42 -0.23 2.20 -7.25
CA PHE A 42 -1.56 2.52 -7.74
C PHE A 42 -2.41 3.19 -6.67
N ALA A 43 -2.42 2.63 -5.45
CA ALA A 43 -3.18 3.19 -4.33
C ALA A 43 -2.69 4.60 -3.92
N ILE A 44 -1.38 4.81 -3.86
CA ILE A 44 -0.79 6.11 -3.49
C ILE A 44 -1.08 7.17 -4.55
N VAL A 45 -0.99 6.80 -5.84
CA VAL A 45 -1.15 7.77 -6.95
C VAL A 45 -2.60 8.08 -7.24
N THR A 46 -3.49 7.08 -7.11
CA THR A 46 -4.90 7.22 -7.53
C THR A 46 -5.88 7.39 -6.38
N GLY A 47 -5.49 7.02 -5.16
CA GLY A 47 -6.36 6.96 -3.99
C GLY A 47 -7.27 5.72 -3.94
N PHE A 48 -7.12 4.77 -4.87
CA PHE A 48 -7.90 3.53 -4.95
C PHE A 48 -6.98 2.32 -4.96
N SER A 49 -7.38 1.19 -4.35
CA SER A 49 -6.73 -0.07 -4.66
C SER A 49 -7.09 -0.54 -6.07
N LEU A 50 -6.25 -1.41 -6.68
CA LEU A 50 -6.53 -1.97 -8.02
C LEU A 50 -7.91 -2.64 -8.08
N MET A 51 -8.22 -3.47 -7.11
CA MET A 51 -9.49 -4.20 -7.07
C MET A 51 -10.69 -3.31 -6.77
N GLU A 52 -10.50 -2.24 -5.99
CA GLU A 52 -11.51 -1.22 -5.77
C GLU A 52 -11.81 -0.45 -7.06
N TYR A 53 -10.77 -0.07 -7.80
CA TYR A 53 -10.93 0.58 -9.11
C TYR A 53 -11.73 -0.29 -10.07
N ILE A 54 -11.32 -1.57 -10.26
CA ILE A 54 -12.03 -2.53 -11.13
C ILE A 54 -13.49 -2.66 -10.71
N ARG A 55 -13.76 -2.86 -9.42
CA ARG A 55 -15.11 -2.98 -8.88
C ARG A 55 -15.95 -1.75 -9.18
N ASN A 56 -15.42 -0.56 -8.92
CA ASN A 56 -16.15 0.69 -9.13
C ASN A 56 -16.43 0.93 -10.63
N ARG A 57 -15.48 0.58 -11.52
CA ARG A 57 -15.67 0.63 -12.97
C ARG A 57 -16.74 -0.34 -13.44
N ARG A 58 -16.72 -1.59 -12.94
CA ARG A 58 -17.75 -2.60 -13.23
C ARG A 58 -19.14 -2.11 -12.84
N LEU A 59 -19.29 -1.56 -11.63
CA LEU A 59 -20.57 -1.06 -11.15
C LEU A 59 -21.07 0.15 -11.95
N TYR A 60 -20.18 1.05 -12.33
CA TYR A 60 -20.55 2.18 -13.20
C TYR A 60 -21.00 1.71 -14.59
N ASN A 61 -20.24 0.81 -15.23
CA ASN A 61 -20.61 0.27 -16.54
C ASN A 61 -21.90 -0.56 -16.46
N ALA A 62 -22.11 -1.33 -15.39
CA ALA A 62 -23.36 -2.04 -15.14
C ALA A 62 -24.56 -1.09 -15.08
N ALA A 63 -24.42 0.08 -14.43
CA ALA A 63 -25.47 1.09 -14.40
C ALA A 63 -25.77 1.63 -15.81
N GLN A 64 -24.73 1.82 -16.66
CA GLN A 64 -24.95 2.24 -18.05
C GLN A 64 -25.66 1.17 -18.88
N ASP A 65 -25.33 -0.12 -18.67
CA ASP A 65 -26.01 -1.22 -19.38
C ASP A 65 -27.47 -1.38 -18.91
N ILE A 66 -27.75 -1.20 -17.62
CA ILE A 66 -29.13 -1.19 -17.11
C ILE A 66 -29.95 -0.04 -17.77
N LEU A 67 -29.35 1.15 -17.96
CA LEU A 67 -30.03 2.26 -18.63
C LEU A 67 -30.37 1.96 -20.09
N LYS A 68 -29.56 1.17 -20.81
CA LYS A 68 -29.87 0.74 -22.19
C LYS A 68 -31.06 -0.22 -22.23
N ASN A 69 -31.33 -0.91 -21.11
CA ASN A 69 -32.46 -1.84 -20.95
C ASN A 69 -32.49 -2.98 -21.99
N GLU A 70 -31.31 -3.41 -22.45
CA GLU A 70 -31.16 -4.48 -23.44
C GLU A 70 -30.95 -5.84 -22.80
N GLU A 71 -30.42 -5.90 -21.57
CA GLU A 71 -30.06 -7.11 -20.84
C GLU A 71 -30.79 -7.16 -19.48
N LYS A 72 -31.07 -8.36 -18.99
CA LYS A 72 -31.64 -8.52 -17.65
C LYS A 72 -30.60 -8.20 -16.57
N ILE A 73 -31.04 -7.66 -15.43
CA ILE A 73 -30.15 -7.34 -14.29
C ILE A 73 -29.30 -8.55 -13.86
N ILE A 74 -29.85 -9.76 -13.93
CA ILE A 74 -29.13 -10.99 -13.60
C ILE A 74 -27.98 -11.26 -14.61
N GLU A 75 -28.21 -11.02 -15.88
CA GLU A 75 -27.21 -11.19 -16.96
C GLU A 75 -26.10 -10.15 -16.81
N ILE A 76 -26.47 -8.90 -16.50
CA ILE A 76 -25.51 -7.82 -16.21
C ILE A 76 -24.67 -8.15 -14.97
N ALA A 77 -25.25 -8.75 -13.93
CA ALA A 77 -24.49 -9.17 -12.74
C ALA A 77 -23.39 -10.19 -13.10
N TYR A 78 -23.74 -11.21 -13.86
CA TYR A 78 -22.75 -12.23 -14.32
C TYR A 78 -21.71 -11.63 -15.30
N LYS A 79 -22.14 -10.76 -16.21
CA LYS A 79 -21.26 -10.05 -17.15
C LYS A 79 -20.14 -9.30 -16.42
N TYR A 80 -20.43 -8.71 -15.26
CA TYR A 80 -19.46 -7.98 -14.45
C TYR A 80 -18.86 -8.83 -13.31
N CYS A 81 -18.81 -10.14 -13.48
CA CYS A 81 -18.13 -11.10 -12.62
C CYS A 81 -18.67 -11.16 -11.18
N TYR A 82 -19.96 -10.98 -10.98
CA TYR A 82 -20.60 -11.26 -9.71
C TYR A 82 -21.18 -12.69 -9.72
N GLU A 83 -20.84 -13.47 -8.71
CA GLU A 83 -21.30 -14.86 -8.57
C GLU A 83 -22.80 -14.97 -8.36
N THR A 84 -23.41 -13.97 -7.70
CA THR A 84 -24.83 -13.94 -7.42
C THR A 84 -25.46 -12.57 -7.65
N PRO A 85 -26.75 -12.51 -8.06
CA PRO A 85 -27.48 -11.24 -8.20
C PRO A 85 -27.61 -10.46 -6.89
N GLU A 86 -27.62 -11.18 -5.75
CA GLU A 86 -27.69 -10.59 -4.41
C GLU A 86 -26.40 -9.86 -4.06
N SER A 87 -25.23 -10.47 -4.32
CA SER A 87 -23.92 -9.87 -4.12
C SER A 87 -23.75 -8.64 -4.99
N PHE A 88 -24.17 -8.72 -6.26
CA PHE A 88 -24.23 -7.59 -7.18
C PHE A 88 -25.11 -6.46 -6.65
N THR A 89 -26.36 -6.76 -6.27
CA THR A 89 -27.31 -5.76 -5.79
C THR A 89 -26.77 -5.05 -4.56
N LYS A 90 -26.16 -5.77 -3.62
CA LYS A 90 -25.55 -5.23 -2.42
C LYS A 90 -24.37 -4.29 -2.75
N ALA A 91 -23.46 -4.71 -3.63
CA ALA A 91 -22.33 -3.89 -4.05
C ALA A 91 -22.78 -2.65 -4.83
N PHE A 92 -23.73 -2.82 -5.75
CA PHE A 92 -24.32 -1.76 -6.56
C PHE A 92 -25.00 -0.69 -5.70
N THR A 93 -25.84 -1.11 -4.75
CA THR A 93 -26.53 -0.18 -3.83
C THR A 93 -25.54 0.54 -2.94
N ARG A 94 -24.51 -0.15 -2.44
CA ARG A 94 -23.44 0.50 -1.65
C ARG A 94 -22.73 1.59 -2.45
N PHE A 95 -22.45 1.33 -3.73
CA PHE A 95 -21.73 2.25 -4.59
C PHE A 95 -22.58 3.41 -5.07
N HIS A 96 -23.76 3.15 -5.63
CA HIS A 96 -24.63 4.19 -6.23
C HIS A 96 -25.59 4.85 -5.26
N GLY A 97 -25.92 4.19 -4.13
CA GLY A 97 -26.94 4.64 -3.18
C GLY A 97 -28.37 4.26 -3.58
N ILE A 98 -28.57 3.65 -4.74
CA ILE A 98 -29.86 3.15 -5.26
C ILE A 98 -29.72 1.71 -5.73
N THR A 99 -30.81 0.97 -5.77
CA THR A 99 -30.81 -0.41 -6.29
C THR A 99 -30.74 -0.46 -7.82
N PRO A 100 -30.26 -1.57 -8.43
CA PRO A 100 -30.27 -1.74 -9.89
C PRO A 100 -31.66 -1.52 -10.53
N ARG A 101 -32.76 -1.90 -9.83
CA ARG A 101 -34.13 -1.74 -10.33
C ARG A 101 -34.60 -0.27 -10.34
N GLU A 102 -34.00 0.57 -9.53
CA GLU A 102 -34.34 2.00 -9.43
C GLU A 102 -33.61 2.86 -10.44
N VAL A 103 -32.56 2.35 -11.10
CA VAL A 103 -31.72 3.08 -12.05
C VAL A 103 -32.54 3.75 -13.15
N CYS A 104 -33.43 3.02 -13.80
CA CYS A 104 -34.28 3.58 -14.88
C CYS A 104 -35.27 4.64 -14.39
N LYS A 105 -35.65 4.60 -13.10
CA LYS A 105 -36.55 5.58 -12.49
C LYS A 105 -35.83 6.84 -12.02
N ASN A 106 -34.56 6.70 -11.65
CA ASN A 106 -33.72 7.79 -11.14
C ASN A 106 -32.30 7.77 -11.72
N PRO A 107 -32.12 8.03 -13.03
CA PRO A 107 -30.81 8.01 -13.67
C PRO A 107 -29.81 9.01 -13.07
N SER A 108 -30.30 10.14 -12.54
CA SER A 108 -29.44 11.18 -11.95
C SER A 108 -28.77 10.78 -10.64
N ALA A 109 -29.24 9.71 -9.97
CA ALA A 109 -28.61 9.18 -8.76
C ALA A 109 -27.39 8.30 -9.04
N ILE A 110 -27.09 8.00 -10.32
CA ILE A 110 -25.93 7.19 -10.68
C ILE A 110 -24.65 7.97 -10.39
N LYS A 111 -23.81 7.43 -9.51
CA LYS A 111 -22.46 7.97 -9.31
C LYS A 111 -21.60 7.73 -10.55
N THR A 112 -21.06 8.80 -11.09
CA THR A 112 -20.14 8.75 -12.22
C THR A 112 -18.76 8.28 -11.76
N PHE A 113 -18.20 7.26 -12.40
CA PHE A 113 -16.84 6.79 -12.16
C PHE A 113 -16.21 6.45 -13.53
N VAL A 114 -15.56 7.45 -14.12
CA VAL A 114 -14.93 7.35 -15.44
C VAL A 114 -13.53 6.72 -15.36
N PRO A 115 -12.99 6.20 -16.47
CA PRO A 115 -11.62 5.70 -16.52
C PRO A 115 -10.60 6.73 -16.03
N LEU A 116 -9.62 6.29 -15.24
CA LEU A 116 -8.52 7.13 -14.83
C LEU A 116 -7.71 7.58 -16.05
N LYS A 117 -7.34 8.86 -16.06
CA LYS A 117 -6.45 9.42 -17.08
C LYS A 117 -5.21 9.98 -16.42
N ILE A 118 -4.05 9.52 -16.85
CA ILE A 118 -2.77 10.05 -16.40
C ILE A 118 -2.52 11.37 -17.09
N LYS A 119 -2.40 12.45 -16.31
CA LYS A 119 -2.00 13.77 -16.79
C LYS A 119 -0.60 14.07 -16.25
N ILE A 120 0.35 14.22 -17.14
CA ILE A 120 1.71 14.62 -16.80
C ILE A 120 1.76 16.15 -16.86
N THR A 121 2.12 16.79 -15.74
CA THR A 121 2.36 18.24 -15.69
C THR A 121 3.86 18.45 -15.56
N ILE A 122 4.48 19.12 -16.53
CA ILE A 122 5.88 19.52 -16.46
C ILE A 122 5.89 20.91 -15.84
N GLN A 123 6.44 21.05 -14.64
CA GLN A 123 6.67 22.34 -14.00
C GLN A 123 8.14 22.71 -14.22
N GLY A 124 8.41 23.95 -14.63
CA GLY A 124 9.71 24.38 -15.13
C GLY A 124 10.79 24.63 -14.07
N GLY A 125 11.96 24.37 -14.41
CA GLY A 125 13.28 24.35 -14.04
C GLY A 125 13.86 25.27 -13.03
N PHE A 126 14.31 25.00 -11.96
CA PHE A 126 15.24 25.45 -10.91
C PHE A 126 14.77 25.24 -9.48
N THR A 127 13.57 24.78 -9.22
CA THR A 127 13.10 24.40 -7.91
C THR A 127 12.51 22.98 -7.97
N MET A 128 13.33 21.99 -8.28
CA MET A 128 13.08 20.67 -7.74
C MET A 128 13.61 20.72 -6.32
N ASP A 129 12.73 20.71 -5.34
CA ASP A 129 13.05 20.11 -4.06
C ASP A 129 13.34 18.65 -4.36
N ASN A 130 14.59 18.37 -4.77
CA ASN A 130 15.05 17.01 -4.93
C ASN A 130 14.84 16.36 -3.58
N LEU A 131 14.02 15.32 -3.55
CA LEU A 131 13.93 14.48 -2.36
C LEU A 131 15.33 13.99 -2.03
N ASP A 132 15.90 14.54 -0.96
CA ASP A 132 17.22 14.15 -0.50
C ASP A 132 17.15 12.69 -0.06
N PHE A 133 17.99 11.88 -0.66
CA PHE A 133 18.17 10.48 -0.29
C PHE A 133 19.62 10.12 -0.30
N THR A 134 19.96 9.13 0.50
CA THR A 134 21.30 8.53 0.51
C THR A 134 21.21 7.09 0.03
N THR A 135 22.25 6.61 -0.62
CA THR A 135 22.38 5.19 -0.99
C THR A 135 23.37 4.52 -0.05
N GLU A 136 23.04 3.33 0.42
CA GLU A 136 23.91 2.54 1.27
C GLU A 136 23.77 1.06 0.94
N THR A 137 24.90 0.38 0.75
CA THR A 137 24.93 -1.09 0.69
C THR A 137 24.90 -1.63 2.11
N MET A 138 23.86 -2.35 2.47
CA MET A 138 23.76 -3.02 3.76
C MET A 138 23.97 -4.51 3.59
N ASP A 139 24.82 -5.10 4.44
CA ASP A 139 24.97 -6.54 4.54
C ASP A 139 23.67 -7.19 5.06
N GLU A 140 23.56 -8.50 4.89
CA GLU A 140 22.44 -9.26 5.42
C GLU A 140 22.18 -8.93 6.91
N PHE A 141 20.94 -8.67 7.25
CA PHE A 141 20.53 -8.45 8.64
C PHE A 141 19.12 -8.97 8.91
N THR A 142 18.88 -9.34 10.14
CA THR A 142 17.60 -9.87 10.60
C THR A 142 16.91 -8.88 11.53
N VAL A 143 15.61 -8.81 11.43
CA VAL A 143 14.73 -8.10 12.37
C VAL A 143 13.84 -9.09 13.10
N ILE A 144 13.43 -8.72 14.32
CA ILE A 144 12.46 -9.44 15.14
C ILE A 144 11.31 -8.52 15.46
N GLY A 145 10.08 -9.02 15.45
CA GLY A 145 8.94 -8.19 15.80
C GLY A 145 7.60 -8.89 15.72
N PHE A 146 6.55 -8.10 15.84
CA PHE A 146 5.17 -8.54 15.72
C PHE A 146 4.71 -8.37 14.28
N GLU A 147 4.19 -9.43 13.67
CA GLU A 147 3.72 -9.46 12.28
C GLU A 147 2.21 -9.54 12.23
N ARG A 148 1.60 -8.78 11.31
CA ARG A 148 0.16 -8.85 11.01
C ARG A 148 -0.07 -8.64 9.52
N GLU A 149 -1.08 -9.33 8.99
CA GLU A 149 -1.51 -9.18 7.60
C GLU A 149 -2.54 -8.07 7.46
N PHE A 150 -2.40 -7.27 6.41
CA PHE A 150 -3.32 -6.19 6.05
C PHE A 150 -3.73 -6.28 4.59
N ALA A 151 -4.98 -5.91 4.28
CA ALA A 151 -5.39 -5.65 2.92
C ALA A 151 -4.87 -4.26 2.47
N PHE A 152 -4.51 -4.13 1.19
CA PHE A 152 -3.96 -2.86 0.67
C PHE A 152 -4.89 -1.67 0.81
N ASP A 153 -6.19 -1.87 0.68
CA ASP A 153 -7.22 -0.83 0.81
C ASP A 153 -7.46 -0.39 2.26
N GLN A 154 -7.00 -1.16 3.25
CA GLN A 154 -7.22 -0.90 4.68
C GLN A 154 -5.94 -0.53 5.44
N GLY A 155 -4.76 -0.76 4.84
CA GLY A 155 -3.48 -0.56 5.49
C GLY A 155 -3.32 0.82 6.14
N TYR A 156 -3.61 1.89 5.40
CA TYR A 156 -3.49 3.26 5.91
C TYR A 156 -4.35 3.57 7.15
N GLN A 157 -5.48 2.86 7.32
CA GLN A 157 -6.39 3.07 8.45
C GLN A 157 -6.10 2.15 9.63
N LEU A 158 -5.60 0.94 9.36
CA LEU A 158 -5.43 -0.11 10.37
C LEU A 158 -4.01 -0.18 10.92
N ILE A 159 -2.97 0.15 10.15
CA ILE A 159 -1.59 0.16 10.62
C ILE A 159 -1.38 1.11 11.80
N PRO A 160 -1.90 2.36 11.80
CA PRO A 160 -1.80 3.23 12.99
C PRO A 160 -2.38 2.60 14.25
N LYS A 161 -3.53 1.93 14.15
CA LYS A 161 -4.16 1.23 15.30
C LYS A 161 -3.29 0.06 15.78
N TYR A 162 -2.65 -0.64 14.86
CA TYR A 162 -1.71 -1.70 15.19
C TYR A 162 -0.48 -1.15 15.92
N TRP A 163 0.03 0.01 15.50
CA TRP A 163 1.07 0.72 16.24
C TRP A 163 0.63 1.10 17.66
N ASP A 164 -0.60 1.57 17.84
CA ASP A 164 -1.14 1.91 19.17
C ASP A 164 -1.16 0.66 20.07
N GLU A 165 -1.62 -0.50 19.56
CA GLU A 165 -1.64 -1.77 20.30
C GLU A 165 -0.23 -2.17 20.76
N ILE A 166 0.76 -2.17 19.88
CA ILE A 166 2.14 -2.57 20.21
C ILE A 166 2.81 -1.52 21.10
N THR A 167 2.51 -0.25 20.93
CA THR A 167 3.04 0.83 21.77
C THR A 167 2.57 0.69 23.22
N GLN A 168 1.35 0.22 23.47
CA GLN A 168 0.87 -0.04 24.82
C GLN A 168 1.74 -1.08 25.57
N ILE A 169 2.31 -2.04 24.85
CA ILE A 169 3.19 -3.07 25.42
C ILE A 169 4.64 -2.57 25.51
N SER A 170 5.11 -1.86 24.49
CA SER A 170 6.52 -1.47 24.37
C SER A 170 6.89 -0.19 25.15
N LYS A 171 6.02 0.82 25.18
CA LYS A 171 6.28 2.10 25.82
C LYS A 171 6.64 2.02 27.30
N PRO A 172 5.99 1.18 28.13
CA PRO A 172 6.35 1.04 29.55
C PRO A 172 7.81 0.63 29.75
N VAL A 173 8.30 -0.33 28.95
CA VAL A 173 9.66 -0.86 29.11
C VAL A 173 10.71 -0.09 28.33
N LEU A 174 10.37 0.56 27.21
CA LEU A 174 11.32 1.33 26.41
C LEU A 174 11.47 2.79 26.91
N CYS A 175 10.39 3.41 27.38
CA CYS A 175 10.35 4.85 27.62
C CYS A 175 10.00 5.24 29.06
N GLN A 176 9.35 4.37 29.84
CA GLN A 176 8.86 4.70 31.18
C GLN A 176 9.64 4.04 32.31
N GLY A 177 10.75 3.37 31.99
CA GLY A 177 11.65 2.77 32.98
C GLY A 177 11.11 1.51 33.68
N LYS A 178 10.02 0.91 33.20
CA LYS A 178 9.56 -0.39 33.70
C LYS A 178 10.63 -1.43 33.41
N LYS A 179 11.01 -2.24 34.40
CA LYS A 179 11.91 -3.38 34.19
C LYS A 179 11.17 -4.46 33.41
N PRO A 180 11.79 -5.07 32.37
CA PRO A 180 11.17 -6.15 31.61
C PRO A 180 11.08 -7.41 32.46
N GLU A 181 9.87 -7.94 32.60
CA GLU A 181 9.57 -9.13 33.40
C GLU A 181 9.34 -10.37 32.53
N THR A 182 8.64 -10.17 31.39
CA THR A 182 8.32 -11.24 30.44
C THR A 182 9.37 -11.40 29.35
N GLU A 183 9.42 -12.56 28.69
CA GLU A 183 10.31 -12.79 27.53
C GLU A 183 10.01 -11.81 26.39
N ILE A 184 8.74 -11.46 26.18
CA ILE A 184 8.33 -10.46 25.19
C ILE A 184 8.91 -9.08 25.54
N GLU A 185 8.79 -8.63 26.80
CA GLU A 185 9.32 -7.35 27.24
C GLU A 185 10.85 -7.28 27.15
N LYS A 186 11.54 -8.39 27.47
CA LYS A 186 13.00 -8.49 27.29
C LYS A 186 13.38 -8.36 25.82
N ALA A 187 12.71 -9.11 24.93
CA ALA A 187 12.96 -9.04 23.49
C ALA A 187 12.70 -7.63 22.92
N ILE A 188 11.65 -6.94 23.38
CA ILE A 188 11.36 -5.54 23.03
C ILE A 188 12.53 -4.65 23.40
N CYS A 189 13.04 -4.73 24.63
CA CYS A 189 14.14 -3.89 25.09
C CYS A 189 15.46 -4.19 24.37
N GLU A 190 15.83 -5.47 24.25
CA GLU A 190 17.09 -5.91 23.68
C GLU A 190 17.20 -5.54 22.19
N ASN A 191 16.10 -5.70 21.45
CA ASN A 191 16.06 -5.49 20.01
C ASN A 191 15.44 -4.15 19.60
N ARG A 192 15.01 -3.31 20.56
CA ARG A 192 14.38 -2.01 20.32
C ARG A 192 13.20 -2.10 19.37
N ILE A 193 12.26 -3.03 19.63
CA ILE A 193 11.08 -3.24 18.80
C ILE A 193 10.22 -1.96 18.79
N GLY A 194 9.97 -1.43 17.58
CA GLY A 194 9.35 -0.14 17.33
C GLY A 194 10.28 0.82 16.58
N GLU A 195 11.55 0.42 16.33
CA GLU A 195 12.47 1.19 15.47
C GLU A 195 12.11 1.05 13.99
N PHE A 196 11.50 -0.08 13.60
CA PHE A 196 11.14 -0.37 12.21
C PHE A 196 9.67 -0.75 12.05
N GLY A 197 9.06 -0.19 10.99
CA GLY A 197 7.87 -0.74 10.35
C GLY A 197 8.27 -1.42 9.05
N VAL A 198 8.07 -2.72 8.91
CA VAL A 198 8.50 -3.46 7.72
C VAL A 198 7.28 -3.91 6.92
N CYS A 199 7.17 -3.42 5.69
CA CYS A 199 6.19 -3.94 4.73
C CYS A 199 6.82 -5.08 3.94
N ILE A 200 6.15 -6.23 3.86
CA ILE A 200 6.63 -7.43 3.19
C ILE A 200 5.53 -7.95 2.27
N ASP A 201 5.85 -8.10 0.99
CA ASP A 201 5.00 -8.75 0.00
C ASP A 201 5.52 -10.16 -0.27
N ASP A 202 4.92 -11.12 0.37
CA ASP A 202 5.19 -12.53 0.14
C ASP A 202 3.92 -13.37 -0.10
N LEU A 203 2.75 -12.73 -0.11
CA LEU A 203 1.46 -13.43 -0.13
C LEU A 203 0.86 -13.58 -1.53
N GLY A 204 1.37 -12.84 -2.54
CA GLY A 204 0.85 -12.90 -3.92
C GLY A 204 -0.67 -12.65 -4.02
N SER A 205 -1.24 -11.95 -3.05
CA SER A 205 -2.68 -11.68 -2.94
C SER A 205 -2.93 -10.19 -2.71
N ASN A 206 -4.20 -9.78 -2.59
CA ASN A 206 -4.54 -8.38 -2.22
C ASN A 206 -4.20 -8.05 -0.74
N ARG A 207 -3.16 -8.68 -0.18
CA ARG A 207 -2.72 -8.55 1.19
C ARG A 207 -1.19 -8.45 1.25
N PHE A 208 -0.70 -7.85 2.30
CA PHE A 208 0.72 -7.78 2.62
C PHE A 208 0.92 -7.99 4.12
N LYS A 209 2.11 -8.39 4.51
CA LYS A 209 2.52 -8.44 5.91
C LYS A 209 3.13 -7.12 6.33
N TYR A 210 2.78 -6.68 7.51
CA TYR A 210 3.40 -5.54 8.17
C TYR A 210 3.95 -5.98 9.51
N MET A 211 5.23 -5.70 9.76
CA MET A 211 5.91 -6.08 10.99
C MET A 211 6.36 -4.82 11.73
N ILE A 212 5.98 -4.70 13.00
CA ILE A 212 6.57 -3.71 13.92
C ILE A 212 7.76 -4.40 14.59
N ALA A 213 8.98 -3.94 14.28
CA ALA A 213 10.20 -4.68 14.50
C ALA A 213 11.33 -3.83 15.08
N GLY A 214 12.38 -4.52 15.50
CA GLY A 214 13.68 -3.96 15.82
C GLY A 214 14.78 -4.87 15.29
N ARG A 215 16.04 -4.40 15.30
CA ARG A 215 17.17 -5.17 14.80
C ARG A 215 17.47 -6.36 15.72
N TYR A 216 17.39 -7.57 15.18
CA TYR A 216 17.63 -8.79 15.96
C TYR A 216 19.11 -8.91 16.32
N LYS A 217 19.38 -9.06 17.61
CA LYS A 217 20.73 -9.18 18.18
C LYS A 217 21.08 -10.61 18.64
N GLY A 218 20.21 -11.56 18.31
CA GLY A 218 20.33 -12.94 18.80
C GLY A 218 19.45 -13.21 20.03
N GLY A 219 19.40 -14.46 20.46
CA GLY A 219 18.62 -14.90 21.62
C GLY A 219 17.32 -15.62 21.25
N PRO A 220 16.49 -15.95 22.25
CA PRO A 220 15.22 -16.63 22.02
C PRO A 220 14.21 -15.72 21.29
N VAL A 221 13.38 -16.33 20.44
CA VAL A 221 12.25 -15.67 19.80
C VAL A 221 10.99 -15.99 20.60
N PRO A 222 10.40 -15.03 21.31
CA PRO A 222 9.19 -15.27 22.10
C PRO A 222 8.01 -15.69 21.22
N GLU A 223 7.07 -16.43 21.80
CA GLU A 223 5.82 -16.78 21.14
C GLU A 223 5.07 -15.50 20.67
N GLY A 224 4.56 -15.52 19.45
CA GLY A 224 3.89 -14.36 18.83
C GLY A 224 4.82 -13.39 18.11
N MET A 225 6.14 -13.54 18.23
CA MET A 225 7.10 -12.78 17.42
C MET A 225 7.62 -13.61 16.24
N LYS A 226 8.06 -12.90 15.20
CA LYS A 226 8.63 -13.47 13.97
C LYS A 226 9.99 -12.85 13.67
N LEU A 227 10.77 -13.57 12.90
CA LEU A 227 12.02 -13.10 12.31
C LEU A 227 11.82 -12.86 10.83
N PHE A 228 12.44 -11.80 10.32
CA PHE A 228 12.56 -11.56 8.88
C PHE A 228 13.99 -11.15 8.56
N THR A 229 14.60 -11.79 7.56
CA THR A 229 16.00 -11.53 7.17
C THR A 229 16.03 -10.84 5.83
N PHE A 230 16.64 -9.67 5.80
CA PHE A 230 16.94 -8.93 4.59
C PHE A 230 18.27 -9.41 4.03
N PRO A 231 18.34 -9.80 2.75
CA PRO A 231 19.61 -10.13 2.12
C PRO A 231 20.50 -8.88 1.97
N LYS A 232 21.75 -9.08 1.59
CA LYS A 232 22.64 -7.97 1.22
C LYS A 232 22.09 -7.24 0.00
N LEU A 233 21.78 -5.94 0.15
CA LEU A 233 21.17 -5.10 -0.88
C LEU A 233 21.66 -3.65 -0.78
N ASP A 234 21.50 -2.93 -1.89
CA ASP A 234 21.62 -1.48 -1.89
C ASP A 234 20.28 -0.86 -1.52
N TRP A 235 20.32 0.16 -0.68
CA TRP A 235 19.13 0.83 -0.15
C TRP A 235 19.16 2.31 -0.49
N ALA A 236 18.03 2.84 -0.97
CA ALA A 236 17.75 4.26 -0.98
C ALA A 236 17.05 4.64 0.33
N LYS A 237 17.66 5.53 1.10
CA LYS A 237 17.18 5.98 2.40
C LYS A 237 16.72 7.43 2.33
N PHE A 238 15.44 7.65 2.55
CA PHE A 238 14.80 8.94 2.58
C PHE A 238 14.51 9.32 4.03
N LYS A 239 14.76 10.57 4.39
CA LYS A 239 14.43 11.13 5.70
C LYS A 239 13.32 12.16 5.61
N CYS A 240 12.52 12.27 6.67
CA CYS A 240 11.64 13.40 6.90
C CYS A 240 11.64 13.81 8.38
N VAL A 241 11.25 15.05 8.61
CA VAL A 241 11.08 15.63 9.93
C VAL A 241 9.64 16.11 10.06
N GLY A 242 9.01 15.83 11.18
CA GLY A 242 7.65 16.26 11.47
C GLY A 242 6.79 15.18 12.14
N PRO A 243 5.56 15.55 12.53
CA PRO A 243 4.70 14.66 13.29
C PRO A 243 4.17 13.48 12.45
N LEU A 244 4.15 12.32 13.10
CA LEU A 244 3.52 11.11 12.53
C LEU A 244 1.99 11.16 12.70
N PRO A 245 1.24 10.57 11.76
CA PRO A 245 1.71 9.86 10.57
C PRO A 245 1.96 10.77 9.36
N THR A 246 1.64 12.06 9.44
CA THR A 246 1.55 13.00 8.30
C THR A 246 2.88 13.16 7.56
N ALA A 247 3.99 13.36 8.29
CA ALA A 247 5.30 13.56 7.67
C ALA A 247 5.73 12.34 6.84
N LEU A 248 5.58 11.14 7.40
CA LEU A 248 5.97 9.90 6.73
C LEU A 248 5.06 9.58 5.53
N GLN A 249 3.75 9.82 5.66
CA GLN A 249 2.80 9.63 4.57
C GLN A 249 3.07 10.61 3.41
N SER A 250 3.41 11.87 3.72
CA SER A 250 3.80 12.87 2.72
C SER A 250 5.09 12.47 2.02
N LEU A 251 6.09 12.00 2.78
CA LEU A 251 7.33 11.48 2.21
C LEU A 251 7.06 10.30 1.27
N ASN A 252 6.26 9.33 1.72
CA ASN A 252 5.90 8.17 0.91
C ASN A 252 5.24 8.58 -0.41
N THR A 253 4.30 9.53 -0.36
CA THR A 253 3.63 10.07 -1.54
C THR A 253 4.62 10.72 -2.50
N LYS A 254 5.53 11.58 -2.02
CA LYS A 254 6.55 12.23 -2.84
C LYS A 254 7.51 11.23 -3.50
N ILE A 255 7.93 10.19 -2.77
CA ILE A 255 8.79 9.15 -3.33
C ILE A 255 8.13 8.51 -4.56
N PHE A 256 6.85 8.16 -4.47
CA PHE A 256 6.14 7.49 -5.56
C PHE A 256 5.66 8.44 -6.66
N GLN A 257 5.34 9.69 -6.36
CA GLN A 257 4.86 10.66 -7.35
C GLN A 257 5.99 11.43 -8.05
N GLU A 258 7.11 11.64 -7.37
CA GLU A 258 8.17 12.53 -7.85
C GLU A 258 9.49 11.78 -8.08
N TRP A 259 10.04 11.14 -7.02
CA TRP A 259 11.36 10.53 -7.10
C TRP A 259 11.40 9.32 -8.04
N LEU A 260 10.50 8.39 -7.86
CA LEU A 260 10.50 7.16 -8.64
C LEU A 260 10.28 7.41 -10.14
N PRO A 261 9.34 8.31 -10.56
CA PRO A 261 9.19 8.66 -11.97
C PRO A 261 10.36 9.42 -12.55
N GLY A 262 10.96 10.28 -11.75
CA GLY A 262 12.07 11.15 -12.17
C GLY A 262 13.44 10.49 -12.12
N ASN A 263 13.57 9.36 -11.44
CA ASN A 263 14.86 8.70 -11.25
C ASN A 263 15.25 7.84 -12.45
N ALA A 264 16.31 8.28 -13.14
CA ALA A 264 16.85 7.55 -14.29
C ALA A 264 17.86 6.45 -13.91
N GLU A 265 18.38 6.47 -12.67
CA GLU A 265 19.54 5.72 -12.23
C GLU A 265 19.19 4.42 -11.52
N TYR A 266 18.11 4.44 -10.73
CA TYR A 266 17.74 3.32 -9.85
C TYR A 266 16.32 2.83 -10.12
N GLU A 267 16.13 1.53 -9.88
CA GLU A 267 14.82 0.90 -9.80
C GLU A 267 14.70 0.09 -8.49
N MET A 268 13.50 -0.16 -8.03
CA MET A 268 13.28 -0.99 -6.84
C MET A 268 13.61 -2.46 -7.13
N SER A 269 14.34 -3.11 -6.22
CA SER A 269 14.88 -4.46 -6.44
C SER A 269 14.14 -5.57 -5.70
N ALA A 270 13.25 -5.24 -4.75
CA ALA A 270 12.51 -6.24 -3.97
C ALA A 270 11.13 -5.75 -3.51
N GLY A 271 10.26 -6.69 -3.14
CA GLY A 271 8.89 -6.46 -2.69
C GLY A 271 8.76 -6.14 -1.20
N PHE A 272 9.70 -5.43 -0.62
CA PHE A 272 9.63 -4.98 0.77
C PHE A 272 10.23 -3.57 0.92
N ASN A 273 9.86 -2.90 2.02
CA ASN A 273 10.49 -1.65 2.44
C ASN A 273 10.47 -1.52 3.96
N ILE A 274 11.32 -0.65 4.47
CA ILE A 274 11.43 -0.32 5.88
C ILE A 274 10.99 1.12 6.10
N GLU A 275 10.10 1.33 7.05
CA GLU A 275 9.84 2.61 7.70
C GLU A 275 10.74 2.67 8.93
N TRP A 276 11.58 3.69 9.02
CA TRP A 276 12.46 3.91 10.15
C TRP A 276 11.93 5.01 11.05
N TYR A 277 12.04 4.81 12.35
CA TYR A 277 11.55 5.71 13.37
C TYR A 277 12.66 6.04 14.37
N SER A 278 12.90 7.33 14.61
CA SER A 278 13.86 7.78 15.63
C SER A 278 13.34 7.52 17.05
N VAL A 279 14.24 7.68 18.01
CA VAL A 279 13.86 7.68 19.43
C VAL A 279 13.46 9.10 19.81
N GLY A 280 12.27 9.26 20.39
CA GLY A 280 11.79 10.57 20.83
C GLY A 280 10.27 10.64 20.90
N GLU A 281 9.78 11.79 21.30
CA GLU A 281 8.36 12.08 21.28
C GLU A 281 7.91 12.50 19.88
N ASN A 282 6.75 12.02 19.45
CA ASN A 282 6.16 12.44 18.19
C ASN A 282 5.79 13.93 18.22
N GLY A 283 6.51 14.73 17.47
CA GLY A 283 6.37 16.19 17.46
C GLY A 283 6.93 16.83 16.18
N PRO A 284 7.02 18.17 16.16
CA PRO A 284 7.48 18.91 14.96
C PRO A 284 8.88 18.53 14.49
N ASP A 285 9.76 18.16 15.43
CA ASP A 285 11.16 17.81 15.15
C ASP A 285 11.40 16.29 15.12
N TYR A 286 10.33 15.48 15.07
CA TYR A 286 10.47 14.03 15.05
C TYR A 286 11.04 13.56 13.72
N GLU A 287 12.15 12.82 13.78
CA GLU A 287 12.78 12.24 12.58
C GLU A 287 12.22 10.85 12.28
N SER A 288 11.88 10.63 11.03
CA SER A 288 11.51 9.33 10.50
C SER A 288 11.99 9.19 9.05
N GLY A 289 11.83 8.01 8.46
CA GLY A 289 12.29 7.83 7.09
C GLY A 289 11.73 6.56 6.45
N ILE A 290 11.96 6.43 5.16
CA ILE A 290 11.58 5.26 4.38
C ILE A 290 12.79 4.77 3.61
N TRP A 291 13.07 3.46 3.69
CA TRP A 291 14.16 2.80 3.00
C TRP A 291 13.60 1.82 1.99
N PHE A 292 14.04 1.94 0.75
CA PHE A 292 13.68 1.01 -0.32
C PHE A 292 14.91 0.30 -0.84
N PRO A 293 14.84 -1.03 -1.06
CA PRO A 293 15.89 -1.74 -1.75
C PRO A 293 15.90 -1.34 -3.23
N ILE A 294 17.08 -1.01 -3.72
CA ILE A 294 17.29 -0.50 -5.07
C ILE A 294 18.35 -1.32 -5.81
N LYS A 295 18.32 -1.22 -7.14
CA LYS A 295 19.42 -1.63 -8.02
C LYS A 295 19.59 -0.60 -9.12
N LYS A 296 20.79 -0.52 -9.70
CA LYS A 296 21.03 0.30 -10.90
C LYS A 296 20.28 -0.28 -12.10
N LYS A 297 19.73 0.61 -12.90
CA LYS A 297 19.06 0.26 -14.18
C LYS A 297 20.07 -0.21 -15.21
#